data_6969aaec5785549c2852d8d59b20d10d
#
_entry.id   6969aaec5785549c2852d8d59b20d10d
#
_cell.length_a   1.000
_cell.length_b   1.000
_cell.length_c   1.000
_cell.angle_alpha   90.00
_cell.angle_beta   90.00
_cell.angle_gamma   90.00
#
_symmetry.space_group_name_H-M   'P 1'
#
loop_
_entity.id
_entity.type
_entity.pdbx_description
1 polymer ?
#
loop_
_entity_poly.entity_id
_entity_poly.type
_entity_poly.pdbx_seq_one_letter_code
_entity_poly.pdbx_strand_id
1 'polypeptide(L)'
;MQDEKLQDPGIPASTPILKKLDNFWYHYKWHTLAALFVLAVLVIGIVQSCSRKGAEYRILYGGDRVIGRETGQAICRVFSDLAEEEADVQLSHYFIDLSEGSGMGGVVGQNLDQFDGEVQTGDAMLYLLSPTLHERILEKSGGIVCLDEYLPQGLPEGVTFYDQGHTAILLSSLPAYQLEGLRDLPEDTLICLRSPVSLSGLLNRDRAEEQHRAYAALLVALVTWKP
;
A
#
# COMPACT_ATOMS: atom_id res chain seq x y z
N MET A 1 11.15 -70.18 59.63
CA MET A 1 11.79 -69.00 59.06
C MET A 1 11.25 -68.90 57.64
N GLN A 2 10.27 -67.98 57.40
CA GLN A 2 9.60 -67.79 56.14
C GLN A 2 10.29 -66.61 55.44
N ASP A 3 10.84 -66.92 54.29
CA ASP A 3 11.37 -65.89 53.40
C ASP A 3 10.20 -65.09 52.68
N GLU A 4 10.03 -63.90 53.14
CA GLU A 4 9.06 -62.95 52.56
C GLU A 4 9.68 -62.37 51.30
N LYS A 5 9.19 -62.86 50.13
CA LYS A 5 9.48 -62.30 48.80
C LYS A 5 8.82 -60.92 48.68
N LEU A 6 9.64 -59.89 48.74
CA LEU A 6 9.28 -58.53 48.31
C LEU A 6 8.83 -58.56 46.82
N GLN A 7 7.55 -58.37 46.61
CA GLN A 7 6.98 -58.09 45.27
C GLN A 7 7.43 -56.73 44.83
N ASP A 8 8.23 -56.70 43.77
CA ASP A 8 8.62 -55.52 43.02
C ASP A 8 7.36 -54.91 42.36
N PRO A 9 7.03 -53.59 42.57
CA PRO A 9 5.87 -52.98 41.94
C PRO A 9 6.14 -52.87 40.43
N GLY A 10 5.41 -53.72 39.66
CA GLY A 10 5.56 -53.82 38.22
C GLY A 10 5.46 -52.48 37.54
N ILE A 11 6.52 -52.13 36.85
CA ILE A 11 6.58 -51.00 35.89
C ILE A 11 5.52 -51.28 34.80
N PRO A 12 4.56 -50.39 34.56
CA PRO A 12 3.54 -50.60 33.54
C PRO A 12 4.22 -50.86 32.19
N ALA A 13 3.86 -51.99 31.58
CA ALA A 13 4.36 -52.38 30.26
C ALA A 13 4.12 -51.23 29.26
N SER A 14 5.18 -50.51 28.90
CA SER A 14 5.10 -49.45 27.90
C SER A 14 4.55 -50.03 26.61
N THR A 15 3.42 -49.47 26.14
CA THR A 15 2.80 -49.88 24.89
C THR A 15 3.83 -49.88 23.75
N PRO A 16 3.75 -50.81 22.78
CA PRO A 16 4.74 -50.94 21.70
C PRO A 16 4.94 -49.63 20.90
N ILE A 17 3.98 -48.73 20.96
CA ILE A 17 4.04 -47.39 20.36
C ILE A 17 5.04 -46.49 21.12
N LEU A 18 5.03 -46.51 22.45
CA LEU A 18 5.95 -45.70 23.28
C LEU A 18 7.42 -46.11 23.09
N LYS A 19 7.70 -47.40 22.97
CA LYS A 19 9.06 -47.89 22.68
C LYS A 19 9.54 -47.49 21.28
N LYS A 20 8.66 -47.47 20.28
CA LYS A 20 8.98 -46.98 18.92
C LYS A 20 9.23 -45.48 18.91
N LEU A 21 8.47 -44.72 19.69
CA LEU A 21 8.64 -43.26 19.80
C LEU A 21 9.94 -42.90 20.50
N ASP A 22 10.32 -43.66 21.57
CA ASP A 22 11.52 -43.44 22.34
C ASP A 22 12.79 -43.73 21.49
N ASN A 23 12.77 -44.82 20.71
CA ASN A 23 13.84 -45.15 19.79
C ASN A 23 13.96 -44.11 18.63
N PHE A 24 12.82 -43.65 18.08
CA PHE A 24 12.79 -42.60 17.08
C PHE A 24 13.39 -41.30 17.65
N TRP A 25 12.96 -40.88 18.84
CA TRP A 25 13.46 -39.68 19.50
C TRP A 25 14.96 -39.76 19.79
N TYR A 26 15.47 -40.89 20.22
CA TYR A 26 16.89 -41.07 20.50
C TYR A 26 17.77 -40.87 19.24
N HIS A 27 17.33 -41.40 18.10
CA HIS A 27 18.09 -41.33 16.85
C HIS A 27 17.89 -40.05 16.05
N TYR A 28 16.68 -39.46 16.10
CA TYR A 28 16.29 -38.36 15.22
C TYR A 28 15.97 -37.04 15.92
N LYS A 29 16.26 -36.92 17.23
CA LYS A 29 15.94 -35.72 18.02
C LYS A 29 16.40 -34.42 17.38
N TRP A 30 17.62 -34.40 16.84
CA TRP A 30 18.16 -33.20 16.21
C TRP A 30 17.49 -32.87 14.88
N HIS A 31 17.18 -33.90 14.09
CA HIS A 31 16.48 -33.70 12.81
C HIS A 31 15.01 -33.28 13.05
N THR A 32 14.35 -33.85 14.04
CA THR A 32 13.00 -33.49 14.45
C THR A 32 12.95 -32.05 14.99
N LEU A 33 13.93 -31.67 15.80
CA LEU A 33 14.03 -30.30 16.33
C LEU A 33 14.27 -29.29 15.19
N ALA A 34 15.18 -29.60 14.27
CA ALA A 34 15.45 -28.76 13.10
C ALA A 34 14.21 -28.62 12.20
N ALA A 35 13.51 -29.73 11.94
CA ALA A 35 12.28 -29.70 11.14
C ALA A 35 11.18 -28.89 11.82
N LEU A 36 11.01 -29.04 13.13
CA LEU A 36 10.05 -28.26 13.91
C LEU A 36 10.38 -26.77 13.90
N PHE A 37 11.66 -26.42 14.00
CA PHE A 37 12.13 -25.03 13.92
C PHE A 37 11.83 -24.42 12.55
N VAL A 38 12.17 -25.12 11.46
CA VAL A 38 11.86 -24.66 10.09
C VAL A 38 10.35 -24.49 9.90
N LEU A 39 9.55 -25.45 10.40
CA LEU A 39 8.09 -25.36 10.33
C LEU A 39 7.57 -24.14 11.13
N ALA A 40 8.09 -23.89 12.32
CA ALA A 40 7.73 -22.73 13.13
C ALA A 40 8.06 -21.42 12.41
N VAL A 41 9.24 -21.30 11.81
CA VAL A 41 9.65 -20.11 11.02
C VAL A 41 8.72 -19.91 9.83
N LEU A 42 8.37 -20.99 9.11
CA LEU A 42 7.42 -20.93 8.00
C LEU A 42 6.03 -20.48 8.45
N VAL A 43 5.51 -21.05 9.54
CA VAL A 43 4.20 -20.66 10.09
C VAL A 43 4.21 -19.21 10.54
N ILE A 44 5.25 -18.76 11.25
CA ILE A 44 5.40 -17.36 11.66
C ILE A 44 5.46 -16.45 10.41
N GLY A 45 6.23 -16.82 9.38
CA GLY A 45 6.30 -16.09 8.12
C GLY A 45 4.95 -15.96 7.43
N ILE A 46 4.18 -17.05 7.34
CA ILE A 46 2.84 -17.06 6.76
C ILE A 46 1.88 -16.20 7.59
N VAL A 47 1.87 -16.36 8.91
CA VAL A 47 1.01 -15.57 9.81
C VAL A 47 1.36 -14.08 9.73
N GLN A 48 2.64 -13.72 9.71
CA GLN A 48 3.06 -12.32 9.56
C GLN A 48 2.70 -11.76 8.18
N SER A 49 2.79 -12.57 7.12
CA SER A 49 2.39 -12.16 5.76
C SER A 49 0.87 -11.95 5.65
N CYS A 50 0.08 -12.82 6.27
CA CYS A 50 -1.38 -12.71 6.29
C CYS A 50 -1.89 -11.65 7.28
N SER A 51 -1.13 -11.34 8.35
CA SER A 51 -1.51 -10.35 9.38
C SER A 51 -1.13 -8.92 9.02
N ARG A 52 -0.29 -8.73 8.01
CA ARG A 52 -0.04 -7.39 7.47
C ARG A 52 -1.31 -6.99 6.69
N LYS A 53 -2.23 -6.31 7.38
CA LYS A 53 -3.20 -5.46 6.68
C LYS A 53 -2.35 -4.48 5.87
N GLY A 54 -2.30 -4.64 4.56
CA GLY A 54 -1.73 -3.62 3.68
C GLY A 54 -2.48 -2.32 3.92
N ALA A 55 -1.83 -1.18 3.72
CA ALA A 55 -2.52 0.10 3.77
C ALA A 55 -3.78 0.01 2.91
N GLU A 56 -4.89 0.49 3.45
CA GLU A 56 -6.19 0.44 2.77
C GLU A 56 -6.20 1.38 1.57
N TYR A 57 -5.53 2.53 1.74
CA TYR A 57 -5.32 3.48 0.67
C TYR A 57 -3.83 3.77 0.48
N ARG A 58 -3.39 3.76 -0.78
CA ARG A 58 -2.05 4.18 -1.17
C ARG A 58 -2.15 5.38 -2.08
N ILE A 59 -1.45 6.44 -1.71
CA ILE A 59 -1.37 7.69 -2.47
C ILE A 59 0.04 7.81 -3.02
N LEU A 60 0.15 8.20 -4.28
CA LEU A 60 1.41 8.42 -4.94
C LEU A 60 1.66 9.92 -5.11
N TYR A 61 2.76 10.41 -4.57
CA TYR A 61 3.25 11.75 -4.89
C TYR A 61 4.47 11.65 -5.81
N GLY A 62 4.43 12.42 -6.89
CA GLY A 62 5.56 12.61 -7.80
C GLY A 62 5.74 14.10 -8.13
N GLY A 63 6.91 14.65 -7.84
CA GLY A 63 7.18 16.05 -8.10
C GLY A 63 8.61 16.47 -7.78
N ASP A 64 8.90 17.75 -7.99
CA ASP A 64 10.18 18.39 -7.81
C ASP A 64 10.48 18.83 -6.36
N ARG A 65 9.57 18.57 -5.43
CA ARG A 65 9.75 18.86 -4.01
C ARG A 65 9.93 17.58 -3.20
N VAL A 66 10.89 17.60 -2.30
CA VAL A 66 11.09 16.52 -1.32
C VAL A 66 10.02 16.64 -0.23
N ILE A 67 9.23 15.59 -0.05
CA ILE A 67 8.25 15.51 1.04
C ILE A 67 8.95 15.07 2.33
N GLY A 68 8.93 15.93 3.34
CA GLY A 68 9.40 15.61 4.67
C GLY A 68 8.48 14.61 5.38
N ARG A 69 9.02 13.92 6.40
CA ARG A 69 8.25 12.93 7.15
C ARG A 69 6.97 13.51 7.79
N GLU A 70 7.08 14.72 8.35
CA GLU A 70 5.97 15.40 9.01
C GLU A 70 4.87 15.76 8.02
N THR A 71 5.24 16.36 6.88
CA THR A 71 4.30 16.67 5.78
C THR A 71 3.64 15.40 5.24
N GLY A 72 4.42 14.33 5.02
CA GLY A 72 3.88 13.06 4.56
C GLY A 72 2.87 12.46 5.55
N GLN A 73 3.14 12.53 6.85
CA GLN A 73 2.19 12.07 7.88
C GLN A 73 0.96 12.96 7.97
N ALA A 74 1.09 14.28 7.77
CA ALA A 74 -0.05 15.19 7.73
C ALA A 74 -0.95 14.91 6.52
N ILE A 75 -0.37 14.67 5.34
CA ILE A 75 -1.12 14.23 4.15
C ILE A 75 -1.89 12.94 4.43
N CYS A 76 -1.22 11.92 4.99
CA CYS A 76 -1.89 10.65 5.33
C CYS A 76 -3.06 10.85 6.28
N ARG A 77 -2.92 11.72 7.29
CA ARG A 77 -4.03 12.05 8.23
C ARG A 77 -5.20 12.69 7.50
N VAL A 78 -4.95 13.68 6.63
CA VAL A 78 -6.02 14.33 5.87
C VAL A 78 -6.83 13.31 5.07
N PHE A 79 -6.17 12.39 4.38
CA PHE A 79 -6.87 11.37 3.59
C PHE A 79 -7.53 10.30 4.46
N SER A 80 -6.97 9.97 5.63
CA SER A 80 -7.61 9.09 6.61
C SER A 80 -8.88 9.72 7.19
N ASP A 81 -8.86 11.04 7.48
CA ASP A 81 -10.02 11.78 8.01
C ASP A 81 -11.13 11.99 6.95
N LEU A 82 -10.76 11.98 5.66
CA LEU A 82 -11.70 12.07 4.54
C LEU A 82 -12.31 10.72 4.15
N ALA A 83 -11.72 9.62 4.56
CA ALA A 83 -12.28 8.29 4.35
C ALA A 83 -13.54 8.09 5.21
N GLU A 84 -14.51 7.30 4.73
CA GLU A 84 -15.77 7.03 5.45
C GLU A 84 -15.54 6.32 6.79
N GLU A 85 -14.49 5.51 6.88
CA GLU A 85 -14.01 4.83 8.08
C GLU A 85 -12.55 5.23 8.32
N GLU A 86 -12.09 5.23 9.58
CA GLU A 86 -10.69 5.51 9.92
C GLU A 86 -9.79 4.49 9.21
N ALA A 87 -9.20 4.92 8.10
CA ALA A 87 -8.46 4.07 7.17
C ALA A 87 -6.94 4.24 7.32
N ASP A 88 -6.20 3.16 7.13
CA ASP A 88 -4.75 3.20 7.05
C ASP A 88 -4.31 3.71 5.67
N VAL A 89 -3.76 4.93 5.65
CA VAL A 89 -3.30 5.61 4.42
C VAL A 89 -1.77 5.64 4.39
N GLN A 90 -1.22 5.21 3.26
CA GLN A 90 0.23 5.25 3.00
C GLN A 90 0.54 6.18 1.83
N LEU A 91 1.53 7.06 2.00
CA LEU A 91 2.05 7.93 0.95
C LEU A 91 3.37 7.38 0.43
N SER A 92 3.40 7.02 -0.85
CA SER A 92 4.64 6.79 -1.61
C SER A 92 5.06 8.09 -2.27
N HIS A 93 6.29 8.56 -2.05
CA HIS A 93 6.73 9.83 -2.62
C HIS A 93 8.02 9.68 -3.40
N TYR A 94 8.07 10.32 -4.57
CA TYR A 94 9.20 10.31 -5.49
C TYR A 94 9.61 11.75 -5.81
N PHE A 95 10.83 12.10 -5.42
CA PHE A 95 11.44 13.35 -5.84
C PHE A 95 11.96 13.20 -7.26
N ILE A 96 11.38 13.93 -8.20
CA ILE A 96 11.71 13.89 -9.63
C ILE A 96 11.73 15.32 -10.15
N ASP A 97 12.94 15.86 -10.31
CA ASP A 97 13.17 17.16 -10.93
C ASP A 97 13.68 16.94 -12.35
N LEU A 98 12.82 17.21 -13.32
CA LEU A 98 13.11 17.08 -14.76
C LEU A 98 13.63 18.38 -15.38
N SER A 99 13.90 19.42 -14.59
CA SER A 99 14.45 20.67 -15.08
C SER A 99 15.84 20.48 -15.67
N GLU A 100 16.12 21.16 -16.80
CA GLU A 100 17.43 21.13 -17.43
C GLU A 100 18.49 21.74 -16.48
N GLY A 101 19.48 20.93 -16.09
CA GLY A 101 20.58 21.37 -15.22
C GLY A 101 20.50 20.92 -13.76
N SER A 102 19.49 20.13 -13.36
CA SER A 102 19.51 19.46 -12.08
C SER A 102 20.71 18.50 -12.04
N GLY A 103 21.79 18.86 -11.31
CA GLY A 103 23.02 18.07 -11.21
C GLY A 103 22.85 16.67 -10.56
N MET A 104 21.63 16.20 -10.41
CA MET A 104 21.22 14.95 -9.77
C MET A 104 20.82 13.84 -10.77
N GLY A 105 21.25 13.92 -12.02
CA GLY A 105 20.79 13.02 -13.11
C GLY A 105 20.72 11.53 -12.77
N GLY A 106 21.65 11.01 -11.98
CA GLY A 106 21.62 9.58 -11.58
C GLY A 106 20.52 9.24 -10.57
N VAL A 107 20.28 10.10 -9.59
CA VAL A 107 19.24 9.91 -8.55
C VAL A 107 17.85 10.14 -9.15
N VAL A 108 17.72 11.18 -9.97
CA VAL A 108 16.44 11.48 -10.67
C VAL A 108 16.09 10.34 -11.62
N GLY A 109 17.05 9.78 -12.36
CA GLY A 109 16.83 8.63 -13.23
C GLY A 109 16.33 7.41 -12.45
N GLN A 110 16.96 7.08 -11.33
CA GLN A 110 16.54 5.95 -10.49
C GLN A 110 15.14 6.16 -9.89
N ASN A 111 14.84 7.36 -9.40
CA ASN A 111 13.53 7.70 -8.87
C ASN A 111 12.46 7.63 -9.96
N LEU A 112 12.79 8.08 -11.17
CA LEU A 112 11.88 8.03 -12.31
C LEU A 112 11.57 6.59 -12.74
N ASP A 113 12.56 5.70 -12.75
CA ASP A 113 12.36 4.27 -13.04
C ASP A 113 11.48 3.60 -11.98
N GLN A 114 11.69 3.93 -10.70
CA GLN A 114 10.86 3.43 -9.60
C GLN A 114 9.43 3.97 -9.68
N PHE A 115 9.27 5.26 -9.97
CA PHE A 115 7.98 5.90 -10.18
C PHE A 115 7.23 5.27 -11.36
N ASP A 116 7.88 5.10 -12.52
CA ASP A 116 7.29 4.45 -13.70
C ASP A 116 6.87 3.00 -13.37
N GLY A 117 7.66 2.28 -12.56
CA GLY A 117 7.33 0.95 -12.06
C GLY A 117 6.08 0.96 -11.16
N GLU A 118 6.00 1.90 -10.21
CA GLU A 118 4.83 2.05 -9.33
C GLU A 118 3.56 2.43 -10.10
N VAL A 119 3.67 3.34 -11.09
CA VAL A 119 2.56 3.69 -11.98
C VAL A 119 2.06 2.47 -12.77
N GLN A 120 2.95 1.58 -13.21
CA GLN A 120 2.56 0.40 -14.01
C GLN A 120 2.00 -0.74 -13.17
N THR A 121 2.59 -1.02 -12.02
CA THR A 121 2.34 -2.25 -11.24
C THR A 121 1.87 -2.00 -9.81
N GLY A 122 2.01 -0.76 -9.31
CA GLY A 122 1.68 -0.40 -7.93
C GLY A 122 0.17 -0.41 -7.64
N ASP A 123 -0.14 -0.38 -6.36
CA ASP A 123 -1.52 -0.41 -5.84
C ASP A 123 -2.10 1.00 -5.59
N ALA A 124 -1.28 2.07 -5.76
CA ALA A 124 -1.74 3.44 -5.63
C ALA A 124 -2.71 3.79 -6.77
N MET A 125 -3.86 4.36 -6.43
CA MET A 125 -4.85 4.81 -7.41
C MET A 125 -5.10 6.31 -7.37
N LEU A 126 -4.75 6.99 -6.27
CA LEU A 126 -4.82 8.44 -6.17
C LEU A 126 -3.42 9.01 -6.31
N TYR A 127 -3.26 9.94 -7.24
CA TYR A 127 -1.98 10.53 -7.57
C TYR A 127 -1.98 12.03 -7.28
N LEU A 128 -0.87 12.50 -6.69
CA LEU A 128 -0.52 13.90 -6.49
C LEU A 128 0.74 14.16 -7.33
N LEU A 129 0.59 14.83 -8.47
CA LEU A 129 1.63 14.91 -9.49
C LEU A 129 2.00 16.35 -9.82
N SER A 130 3.27 16.58 -10.18
CA SER A 130 3.62 17.77 -10.93
C SER A 130 3.05 17.71 -12.35
N PRO A 131 2.80 18.86 -13.01
CA PRO A 131 2.28 18.90 -14.39
C PRO A 131 3.08 18.02 -15.36
N THR A 132 4.40 18.10 -15.28
CA THR A 132 5.30 17.34 -16.17
C THR A 132 5.15 15.83 -16.03
N LEU A 133 4.96 15.33 -14.80
CA LEU A 133 4.74 13.91 -14.56
C LEU A 133 3.34 13.45 -14.96
N HIS A 134 2.34 14.29 -14.79
CA HIS A 134 0.99 14.03 -15.29
C HIS A 134 0.99 13.85 -16.82
N GLU A 135 1.56 14.80 -17.57
CA GLU A 135 1.68 14.72 -19.04
C GLU A 135 2.43 13.44 -19.45
N ARG A 136 3.54 13.11 -18.76
CA ARG A 136 4.32 11.90 -19.00
C ARG A 136 3.48 10.63 -18.84
N ILE A 137 2.61 10.54 -17.84
CA ILE A 137 1.74 9.37 -17.64
C ILE A 137 0.71 9.28 -18.76
N LEU A 138 0.11 10.40 -19.14
CA LEU A 138 -0.86 10.43 -20.25
C LEU A 138 -0.23 9.95 -21.57
N GLU A 139 0.99 10.39 -21.88
CA GLU A 139 1.70 9.99 -23.10
C GLU A 139 2.09 8.50 -23.11
N LYS A 140 2.58 7.98 -21.96
CA LYS A 140 3.12 6.63 -21.89
C LYS A 140 2.08 5.53 -21.72
N SER A 141 1.08 5.76 -20.88
CA SER A 141 0.23 4.66 -20.40
C SER A 141 -1.28 4.92 -20.52
N GLY A 142 -1.70 6.18 -20.69
CA GLY A 142 -3.13 6.53 -20.64
C GLY A 142 -3.83 6.09 -19.35
N GLY A 143 -3.05 5.86 -18.29
CA GLY A 143 -3.50 5.21 -17.05
C GLY A 143 -4.26 6.12 -16.09
N ILE A 144 -4.64 7.33 -16.49
CA ILE A 144 -5.46 8.27 -15.71
C ILE A 144 -6.85 8.32 -16.31
N VAL A 145 -7.88 8.35 -15.47
CA VAL A 145 -9.29 8.40 -15.91
C VAL A 145 -9.79 9.83 -16.08
N CYS A 146 -10.82 9.99 -16.90
CA CYS A 146 -11.62 11.21 -16.95
C CYS A 146 -12.43 11.32 -15.65
N LEU A 147 -12.33 12.45 -14.97
CA LEU A 147 -12.95 12.66 -13.65
C LEU A 147 -14.44 13.01 -13.71
N ASP A 148 -14.97 13.35 -14.89
CA ASP A 148 -16.40 13.68 -15.06
C ASP A 148 -17.32 12.54 -14.61
N GLU A 149 -16.91 11.30 -14.81
CA GLU A 149 -17.69 10.12 -14.41
C GLU A 149 -17.85 10.00 -12.90
N TYR A 150 -16.88 10.54 -12.14
CA TYR A 150 -16.82 10.46 -10.68
C TYR A 150 -17.33 11.72 -9.98
N LEU A 151 -17.51 12.81 -10.73
CA LEU A 151 -17.99 14.11 -10.24
C LEU A 151 -19.32 14.50 -10.88
N PRO A 152 -20.40 13.72 -10.68
CA PRO A 152 -21.68 13.93 -11.37
C PRO A 152 -22.34 15.26 -11.05
N GLN A 153 -21.98 15.90 -9.93
CA GLN A 153 -22.46 17.24 -9.56
C GLN A 153 -21.59 18.36 -10.15
N GLY A 154 -20.55 17.99 -10.89
CA GLY A 154 -19.53 18.91 -11.37
C GLY A 154 -18.56 19.35 -10.29
N LEU A 155 -17.70 20.29 -10.65
CA LEU A 155 -16.73 20.87 -9.73
C LEU A 155 -17.38 21.98 -8.88
N PRO A 156 -16.88 22.22 -7.65
CA PRO A 156 -17.26 23.38 -6.84
C PRO A 156 -17.02 24.70 -7.57
N GLU A 157 -17.73 25.74 -7.16
CA GLU A 157 -17.59 27.08 -7.75
C GLU A 157 -16.14 27.59 -7.61
N GLY A 158 -15.55 28.02 -8.72
CA GLY A 158 -14.17 28.49 -8.78
C GLY A 158 -13.11 27.43 -9.02
N VAL A 159 -13.48 26.14 -9.03
CA VAL A 159 -12.58 25.03 -9.37
C VAL A 159 -12.74 24.66 -10.84
N THR A 160 -11.62 24.41 -11.53
CA THR A 160 -11.62 23.99 -12.93
C THR A 160 -10.72 22.79 -13.14
N PHE A 161 -11.02 21.98 -14.15
CA PHE A 161 -10.08 20.93 -14.57
C PHE A 161 -8.80 21.57 -15.12
N TYR A 162 -7.68 20.89 -14.88
CA TYR A 162 -6.38 21.35 -15.36
C TYR A 162 -6.24 21.20 -16.88
N ASP A 163 -6.78 20.13 -17.43
CA ASP A 163 -6.64 19.76 -18.83
C ASP A 163 -8.00 19.59 -19.54
N GLN A 164 -7.99 19.58 -20.87
CA GLN A 164 -9.19 19.39 -21.69
C GLN A 164 -9.76 17.96 -21.60
N GLY A 165 -8.95 17.00 -21.18
CA GLY A 165 -9.36 15.60 -20.97
C GLY A 165 -10.07 15.40 -19.64
N HIS A 166 -10.17 16.44 -18.80
CA HIS A 166 -10.72 16.39 -17.44
C HIS A 166 -10.07 15.29 -16.59
N THR A 167 -8.77 15.06 -16.77
CA THR A 167 -8.05 13.98 -16.10
C THR A 167 -7.40 14.40 -14.78
N ALA A 168 -7.29 15.70 -14.53
CA ALA A 168 -6.69 16.28 -13.34
C ALA A 168 -7.38 17.55 -12.85
N ILE A 169 -7.25 17.80 -11.55
CA ILE A 169 -7.67 19.05 -10.90
C ILE A 169 -6.47 19.65 -10.21
N LEU A 170 -6.32 20.97 -10.28
CA LEU A 170 -5.28 21.69 -9.57
C LEU A 170 -5.59 21.66 -8.06
N LEU A 171 -4.73 21.06 -7.26
CA LEU A 171 -4.97 20.87 -5.82
C LEU A 171 -5.12 22.21 -5.09
N SER A 172 -4.33 23.23 -5.45
CA SER A 172 -4.40 24.57 -4.87
C SER A 172 -5.71 25.31 -5.16
N SER A 173 -6.49 24.89 -6.16
CA SER A 173 -7.82 25.45 -6.43
C SER A 173 -8.90 24.91 -5.49
N LEU A 174 -8.62 23.80 -4.77
CA LEU A 174 -9.58 23.18 -3.86
C LEU A 174 -9.55 23.86 -2.48
N PRO A 175 -10.70 24.06 -1.81
CA PRO A 175 -10.75 24.52 -0.42
C PRO A 175 -9.92 23.63 0.52
N ALA A 176 -9.87 22.32 0.26
CA ALA A 176 -9.09 21.34 1.03
C ALA A 176 -7.58 21.60 0.99
N TYR A 177 -7.06 22.39 0.04
CA TYR A 177 -5.63 22.77 0.01
C TYR A 177 -5.16 23.50 1.27
N GLN A 178 -6.08 24.11 2.03
CA GLN A 178 -5.75 24.78 3.30
C GLN A 178 -5.45 23.81 4.45
N LEU A 179 -5.74 22.52 4.29
CA LEU A 179 -5.46 21.50 5.28
C LEU A 179 -3.95 21.31 5.47
N GLU A 180 -3.56 21.00 6.71
CA GLU A 180 -2.17 20.73 7.05
C GLU A 180 -1.61 19.59 6.18
N GLY A 181 -0.41 19.76 5.68
CA GLY A 181 0.25 18.81 4.76
C GLY A 181 -0.09 19.07 3.29
N LEU A 182 -1.36 19.32 2.91
CA LEU A 182 -1.70 19.63 1.52
C LEU A 182 -1.20 21.02 1.12
N ARG A 183 -1.32 22.02 1.97
CA ARG A 183 -0.79 23.38 1.73
C ARG A 183 0.73 23.47 1.63
N ASP A 184 1.42 22.41 2.08
CA ASP A 184 2.88 22.35 2.03
C ASP A 184 3.37 21.80 0.67
N LEU A 185 2.45 21.28 -0.14
CA LEU A 185 2.71 20.83 -1.51
C LEU A 185 2.87 22.04 -2.45
N PRO A 186 3.58 21.88 -3.58
CA PRO A 186 3.63 22.90 -4.62
C PRO A 186 2.24 23.31 -5.08
N GLU A 187 2.04 24.60 -5.38
CA GLU A 187 0.75 25.14 -5.81
C GLU A 187 0.26 24.55 -7.15
N ASP A 188 1.19 24.07 -7.98
CA ASP A 188 0.92 23.43 -9.27
C ASP A 188 0.68 21.91 -9.15
N THR A 189 0.62 21.36 -7.92
CA THR A 189 0.32 19.95 -7.71
C THR A 189 -1.07 19.59 -8.25
N LEU A 190 -1.13 18.58 -9.09
CA LEU A 190 -2.35 18.04 -9.68
C LEU A 190 -2.80 16.81 -8.91
N ILE A 191 -4.13 16.70 -8.72
CA ILE A 191 -4.74 15.46 -8.22
C ILE A 191 -5.42 14.73 -9.36
N CYS A 192 -5.15 13.45 -9.49
CA CYS A 192 -5.67 12.58 -10.54
C CYS A 192 -6.01 11.19 -9.98
N LEU A 193 -6.91 10.51 -10.69
CA LEU A 193 -7.32 9.14 -10.37
C LEU A 193 -6.83 8.19 -11.46
N ARG A 194 -6.19 7.10 -11.04
CA ARG A 194 -5.71 6.07 -11.95
C ARG A 194 -6.85 5.21 -12.48
N SER A 195 -6.70 4.70 -13.70
CA SER A 195 -7.58 3.67 -14.26
C SER A 195 -7.50 2.35 -13.43
N PRO A 196 -8.63 1.65 -13.23
CA PRO A 196 -8.67 0.39 -12.50
C PRO A 196 -7.92 -0.77 -13.18
N VAL A 197 -7.40 -0.56 -14.39
CA VAL A 197 -6.69 -1.58 -15.16
C VAL A 197 -5.27 -1.74 -14.63
N SER A 198 -5.07 -2.69 -13.69
CA SER A 198 -3.73 -3.16 -13.32
C SER A 198 -3.58 -4.65 -13.64
N LEU A 199 -2.33 -5.15 -13.74
CA LEU A 199 -2.07 -6.58 -13.93
C LEU A 199 -2.68 -7.44 -12.82
N SER A 200 -2.75 -6.94 -11.59
CA SER A 200 -3.44 -7.58 -10.47
C SER A 200 -4.97 -7.55 -10.62
N GLY A 201 -5.53 -6.52 -11.25
CA GLY A 201 -6.96 -6.41 -11.55
C GLY A 201 -7.45 -7.40 -12.60
N LEU A 202 -6.58 -7.90 -13.47
CA LEU A 202 -6.94 -8.98 -14.42
C LEU A 202 -7.27 -10.30 -13.71
N LEU A 203 -6.69 -10.53 -12.53
CA LEU A 203 -6.92 -11.74 -11.73
C LEU A 203 -8.12 -11.62 -10.78
N ASN A 204 -8.55 -10.40 -10.44
CA ASN A 204 -9.63 -10.17 -9.49
C ASN A 204 -10.35 -8.84 -9.77
N ARG A 205 -11.08 -8.81 -10.89
CA ARG A 205 -11.72 -7.61 -11.46
C ARG A 205 -12.70 -6.94 -10.50
N ASP A 206 -13.54 -7.73 -9.83
CA ASP A 206 -14.56 -7.20 -8.92
C ASP A 206 -13.93 -6.44 -7.75
N ARG A 207 -12.84 -6.97 -7.19
CA ARG A 207 -12.11 -6.33 -6.10
C ARG A 207 -11.40 -5.05 -6.57
N ALA A 208 -10.85 -5.05 -7.79
CA ALA A 208 -10.20 -3.87 -8.35
C ALA A 208 -11.22 -2.73 -8.61
N GLU A 209 -12.42 -3.07 -9.07
CA GLU A 209 -13.51 -2.10 -9.27
C GLU A 209 -14.05 -1.56 -7.93
N GLU A 210 -14.18 -2.40 -6.91
CA GLU A 210 -14.57 -1.98 -5.56
C GLU A 210 -13.54 -1.02 -4.95
N GLN A 211 -12.26 -1.39 -5.02
CA GLN A 211 -11.17 -0.55 -4.56
C GLN A 211 -11.14 0.79 -5.31
N HIS A 212 -11.30 0.77 -6.62
CA HIS A 212 -11.33 1.98 -7.43
C HIS A 212 -12.48 2.91 -7.04
N ARG A 213 -13.68 2.37 -6.75
CA ARG A 213 -14.81 3.17 -6.23
C ARG A 213 -14.51 3.82 -4.90
N ALA A 214 -13.80 3.12 -3.99
CA ALA A 214 -13.38 3.69 -2.72
C ALA A 214 -12.43 4.87 -2.90
N TYR A 215 -11.46 4.77 -3.82
CA TYR A 215 -10.57 5.90 -4.15
C TYR A 215 -11.31 7.05 -4.85
N ALA A 216 -12.29 6.76 -5.70
CA ALA A 216 -13.14 7.77 -6.31
C ALA A 216 -13.97 8.52 -5.25
N ALA A 217 -14.53 7.81 -4.26
CA ALA A 217 -15.23 8.42 -3.14
C ALA A 217 -14.31 9.33 -2.32
N LEU A 218 -13.07 8.91 -2.07
CA LEU A 218 -12.06 9.71 -1.37
C LEU A 218 -11.70 10.99 -2.16
N LEU A 219 -11.56 10.89 -3.48
CA LEU A 219 -11.38 12.06 -4.35
C LEU A 219 -12.56 13.01 -4.28
N VAL A 220 -13.80 12.50 -4.36
CA VAL A 220 -15.02 13.31 -4.25
C VAL A 220 -15.09 14.00 -2.89
N ALA A 221 -14.78 13.30 -1.80
CA ALA A 221 -14.74 13.88 -0.46
C ALA A 221 -13.73 15.03 -0.36
N LEU A 222 -12.55 14.90 -0.97
CA LEU A 222 -11.54 15.96 -1.02
C LEU A 222 -12.02 17.15 -1.84
N VAL A 223 -12.58 16.92 -3.03
CA VAL A 223 -13.05 17.97 -3.95
C VAL A 223 -14.24 18.74 -3.37
N THR A 224 -15.13 18.05 -2.65
CA THR A 224 -16.35 18.65 -2.06
C THR A 224 -16.16 19.10 -0.61
N TRP A 225 -14.95 18.96 -0.08
CA TRP A 225 -14.64 19.36 1.29
C TRP A 225 -14.94 20.84 1.51
N LYS A 226 -15.56 21.14 2.65
CA LYS A 226 -15.90 22.51 3.06
C LYS A 226 -15.28 22.79 4.42
N PRO A 227 -14.70 23.98 4.64
CA PRO A 227 -14.13 24.39 5.91
C PRO A 227 -15.18 24.55 7.01
#